data_31c2045db7b8d388c7d429991846558a
#
_entry.id   31c2045db7b8d388c7d429991846558a
#
_cell.length_a   1.000
_cell.length_b   1.000
_cell.length_c   1.000
_cell.angle_alpha   90.00
_cell.angle_beta   90.00
_cell.angle_gamma   90.00
#
_symmetry.space_group_name_H-M   'P 1'
#
loop_
_entity.id
_entity.type
_entity.pdbx_description
1 polymer ?
#
loop_
_entity_poly.entity_id
_entity_poly.type
_entity_poly.pdbx_seq_one_letter_code
_entity_poly.pdbx_strand_id
1 'polypeptide(L)'
;IPYCIGRIFSTTNKNQKINYLVPDLIKKIKQSKKKITLYNLNHYRNFISMKDISKIIFCLYNIKFKGIINIATGRAVYLKDIAIHICKHYKKKVEFKDNIKKTYLVANIDKLKKIYKKNLVKSLDKMIF
;
A
#
# COMPACT_ATOMS: atom_id res chain seq x y z
N ILE A 1 -2.39 32.45 1.70
CA ILE A 1 -1.17 31.78 2.17
C ILE A 1 -0.85 30.64 1.19
N PRO A 2 0.37 30.57 0.63
CA PRO A 2 0.75 29.47 -0.21
C PRO A 2 0.83 28.16 0.60
N TYR A 3 0.19 27.09 0.13
CA TYR A 3 0.15 25.79 0.82
C TYR A 3 0.37 24.62 -0.14
N CYS A 4 0.86 23.50 0.38
CA CYS A 4 0.92 22.23 -0.29
C CYS A 4 0.22 21.17 0.57
N ILE A 5 -0.79 20.50 0.01
CA ILE A 5 -1.48 19.38 0.66
C ILE A 5 -1.16 18.10 -0.12
N GLY A 6 -0.38 17.21 0.48
CA GLY A 6 -0.12 15.87 -0.04
C GLY A 6 -1.15 14.87 0.49
N ARG A 7 -1.99 14.30 -0.37
CA ARG A 7 -2.90 13.18 -0.01
C ARG A 7 -2.15 11.87 -0.13
N ILE A 8 -1.70 11.31 0.99
CA ILE A 8 -0.98 10.04 1.03
C ILE A 8 -1.99 8.89 1.03
N PHE A 9 -1.79 7.93 0.12
CA PHE A 9 -2.58 6.70 0.05
C PHE A 9 -1.98 5.62 0.96
N SER A 10 -2.43 4.36 0.82
CA SER A 10 -1.98 3.30 1.72
C SER A 10 -0.47 3.12 1.68
N THR A 11 0.12 2.95 2.83
CA THR A 11 1.54 2.64 2.98
C THR A 11 1.74 1.43 3.88
N THR A 12 2.84 0.73 3.69
CA THR A 12 3.27 -0.34 4.59
C THR A 12 4.79 -0.39 4.68
N ASN A 13 5.30 -0.85 5.80
CA ASN A 13 6.71 -1.14 6.03
C ASN A 13 6.84 -2.14 7.20
N LYS A 14 8.00 -2.78 7.33
CA LYS A 14 8.28 -3.79 8.36
C LYS A 14 8.15 -3.31 9.81
N ASN A 15 8.28 -2.01 10.07
CA ASN A 15 8.21 -1.41 11.41
C ASN A 15 6.82 -0.82 11.72
N GLN A 16 5.84 -1.02 10.84
CA GLN A 16 4.49 -0.50 11.04
C GLN A 16 3.77 -1.26 12.17
N LYS A 17 2.95 -0.55 12.96
CA LYS A 17 2.17 -1.13 14.06
C LYS A 17 1.17 -2.18 13.56
N ILE A 18 0.84 -3.17 14.42
CA ILE A 18 -0.07 -4.29 14.11
C ILE A 18 -1.52 -3.87 13.79
N ASN A 19 -1.92 -2.65 14.13
CA ASN A 19 -3.27 -2.12 13.82
C ASN A 19 -3.50 -1.84 12.33
N TYR A 20 -2.46 -1.95 11.50
CA TYR A 20 -2.57 -1.75 10.07
C TYR A 20 -2.70 -3.10 9.34
N LEU A 21 -3.34 -3.09 8.16
CA LEU A 21 -3.72 -4.28 7.42
C LEU A 21 -2.56 -5.28 7.21
N VAL A 22 -1.42 -4.82 6.69
CA VAL A 22 -0.33 -5.75 6.32
C VAL A 22 0.34 -6.35 7.54
N PRO A 23 0.74 -5.60 8.58
CA PRO A 23 1.26 -6.17 9.83
C PRO A 23 0.27 -7.10 10.53
N ASP A 24 -1.03 -6.79 10.52
CA ASP A 24 -2.07 -7.66 11.09
C ASP A 24 -2.19 -8.98 10.32
N LEU A 25 -2.17 -8.93 8.98
CA LEU A 25 -2.14 -10.13 8.14
C LEU A 25 -0.91 -10.99 8.43
N ILE A 26 0.28 -10.39 8.51
CA ILE A 26 1.52 -11.11 8.83
C ILE A 26 1.39 -11.81 10.18
N LYS A 27 0.92 -11.11 11.22
CA LYS A 27 0.72 -11.67 12.56
C LYS A 27 -0.23 -12.86 12.52
N LYS A 28 -1.42 -12.70 11.94
CA LYS A 28 -2.45 -13.76 11.85
C LYS A 28 -1.96 -14.98 11.07
N ILE A 29 -1.31 -14.76 9.92
CA ILE A 29 -0.79 -15.83 9.07
C ILE A 29 0.34 -16.57 9.78
N LYS A 30 1.28 -15.86 10.40
CA LYS A 30 2.40 -16.45 11.14
C LYS A 30 1.92 -17.32 12.30
N GLN A 31 0.89 -16.88 13.03
CA GLN A 31 0.33 -17.60 14.17
C GLN A 31 -0.59 -18.76 13.77
N SER A 32 -1.06 -18.83 12.53
CA SER A 32 -1.92 -19.93 12.07
C SER A 32 -1.15 -21.26 12.02
N LYS A 33 -1.85 -22.41 12.22
CA LYS A 33 -1.24 -23.73 12.10
C LYS A 33 -0.81 -24.02 10.65
N LYS A 34 -1.64 -24.70 9.85
CA LYS A 34 -1.36 -25.04 8.45
C LYS A 34 -2.20 -24.25 7.44
N LYS A 35 -3.42 -23.88 7.84
CA LYS A 35 -4.42 -23.19 7.02
C LYS A 35 -5.00 -21.99 7.79
N ILE A 36 -5.32 -20.92 7.07
CA ILE A 36 -6.00 -19.74 7.61
C ILE A 36 -7.16 -19.35 6.71
N THR A 37 -8.29 -18.95 7.29
CA THR A 37 -9.39 -18.30 6.59
C THR A 37 -9.30 -16.79 6.82
N LEU A 38 -9.25 -16.02 5.74
CA LEU A 38 -9.22 -14.56 5.77
C LEU A 38 -10.50 -13.99 5.16
N TYR A 39 -10.98 -12.91 5.75
CA TYR A 39 -12.29 -12.33 5.41
C TYR A 39 -12.12 -10.95 4.78
N ASN A 40 -13.02 -10.63 3.82
CA ASN A 40 -13.21 -9.28 3.31
C ASN A 40 -11.94 -8.64 2.73
N LEU A 41 -11.15 -9.41 1.98
CA LEU A 41 -9.97 -8.94 1.26
C LEU A 41 -10.25 -8.70 -0.23
N ASN A 42 -11.52 -8.68 -0.64
CA ASN A 42 -11.95 -8.44 -2.02
C ASN A 42 -11.89 -6.93 -2.38
N HIS A 43 -10.73 -6.31 -2.20
CA HIS A 43 -10.55 -4.88 -2.43
C HIS A 43 -9.24 -4.58 -3.14
N TYR A 44 -9.24 -3.49 -3.93
CA TYR A 44 -8.03 -2.91 -4.50
C TYR A 44 -7.63 -1.65 -3.75
N ARG A 45 -6.34 -1.52 -3.48
CA ARG A 45 -5.73 -0.36 -2.81
C ARG A 45 -4.46 0.05 -3.53
N ASN A 46 -4.03 1.27 -3.25
CA ASN A 46 -2.78 1.80 -3.74
C ASN A 46 -1.76 1.81 -2.59
N PHE A 47 -0.64 1.12 -2.76
CA PHE A 47 0.43 1.11 -1.77
C PHE A 47 1.65 1.86 -2.26
N ILE A 48 2.25 2.66 -1.39
CA ILE A 48 3.48 3.41 -1.64
C ILE A 48 4.44 3.25 -0.46
N SER A 49 5.74 3.14 -0.73
CA SER A 49 6.75 3.02 0.31
C SER A 49 6.98 4.34 1.04
N MET A 50 7.28 4.29 2.35
CA MET A 50 7.65 5.48 3.13
C MET A 50 8.85 6.22 2.53
N LYS A 51 9.81 5.48 1.98
CA LYS A 51 10.99 6.05 1.29
C LYS A 51 10.58 6.88 0.06
N ASP A 52 9.61 6.39 -0.72
CA ASP A 52 9.14 7.13 -1.90
C ASP A 52 8.30 8.35 -1.48
N ILE A 53 7.47 8.23 -0.44
CA ILE A 53 6.74 9.37 0.15
C ILE A 53 7.73 10.48 0.53
N SER A 54 8.78 10.16 1.28
CA SER A 54 9.79 11.14 1.72
C SER A 54 10.47 11.83 0.54
N LYS A 55 10.83 11.08 -0.51
CA LYS A 55 11.43 11.65 -1.72
C LYS A 55 10.49 12.57 -2.48
N ILE A 56 9.21 12.21 -2.56
CA ILE A 56 8.18 13.05 -3.21
C ILE A 56 8.00 14.33 -2.40
N ILE A 57 7.86 14.25 -1.08
CA ILE A 57 7.72 15.44 -0.21
C ILE A 57 8.92 16.37 -0.39
N PHE A 58 10.14 15.84 -0.38
CA PHE A 58 11.34 16.63 -0.59
C PHE A 58 11.38 17.30 -1.98
N CYS A 59 10.94 16.58 -3.02
CA CYS A 59 10.80 17.15 -4.36
C CYS A 59 9.79 18.30 -4.39
N LEU A 60 8.60 18.12 -3.80
CA LEU A 60 7.56 19.14 -3.72
C LEU A 60 8.01 20.39 -2.98
N TYR A 61 8.78 20.20 -1.90
CA TYR A 61 9.38 21.29 -1.14
C TYR A 61 10.38 22.10 -2.01
N ASN A 62 11.30 21.43 -2.69
CA ASN A 62 12.34 22.10 -3.51
C ASN A 62 11.76 22.90 -4.67
N ILE A 63 10.69 22.40 -5.32
CA ILE A 63 10.03 23.13 -6.41
C ILE A 63 9.01 24.15 -5.92
N LYS A 64 8.88 24.34 -4.61
CA LYS A 64 7.88 25.23 -3.99
C LYS A 64 6.46 24.98 -4.52
N PHE A 65 6.10 23.70 -4.65
CA PHE A 65 4.79 23.29 -5.16
C PHE A 65 3.65 23.89 -4.34
N LYS A 66 2.62 24.37 -5.02
CA LYS A 66 1.40 24.91 -4.39
C LYS A 66 0.17 24.12 -4.82
N GLY A 67 -0.74 23.90 -3.87
CA GLY A 67 -2.02 23.25 -4.10
C GLY A 67 -2.07 21.81 -3.59
N ILE A 68 -2.99 20.99 -4.13
CA ILE A 68 -3.28 19.63 -3.68
C ILE A 68 -2.72 18.62 -4.67
N ILE A 69 -2.07 17.58 -4.15
CA ILE A 69 -1.48 16.49 -4.95
C ILE A 69 -1.65 15.13 -4.27
N ASN A 70 -1.95 14.09 -5.06
CA ASN A 70 -1.99 12.72 -4.56
C ASN A 70 -0.57 12.15 -4.52
N ILE A 71 -0.17 11.61 -3.37
CA ILE A 71 1.11 10.92 -3.16
C ILE A 71 0.83 9.42 -3.14
N ALA A 72 1.02 8.77 -4.28
CA ALA A 72 0.64 7.39 -4.52
C ALA A 72 1.42 6.83 -5.72
N THR A 73 1.35 5.51 -5.93
CA THR A 73 1.97 4.85 -7.10
C THR A 73 1.07 4.84 -8.34
N GLY A 74 -0.25 5.04 -8.18
CA GLY A 74 -1.24 4.87 -9.25
C GLY A 74 -1.50 3.40 -9.61
N ARG A 75 -0.86 2.43 -8.93
CA ARG A 75 -1.02 1.00 -9.20
C ARG A 75 -2.05 0.37 -8.27
N ALA A 76 -3.02 -0.32 -8.86
CA ALA A 76 -3.97 -1.15 -8.14
C ALA A 76 -3.27 -2.41 -7.58
N VAL A 77 -3.36 -2.62 -6.27
CA VAL A 77 -2.91 -3.84 -5.60
C VAL A 77 -4.11 -4.53 -5.00
N TYR A 78 -4.34 -5.80 -5.38
CA TYR A 78 -5.41 -6.60 -4.82
C TYR A 78 -5.01 -7.13 -3.44
N LEU A 79 -5.85 -6.93 -2.42
CA LEU A 79 -5.46 -7.29 -1.05
C LEU A 79 -5.29 -8.80 -0.86
N LYS A 80 -6.03 -9.64 -1.62
CA LYS A 80 -5.82 -11.09 -1.61
C LYS A 80 -4.44 -11.48 -2.10
N ASP A 81 -3.87 -10.78 -3.09
CA ASP A 81 -2.52 -11.07 -3.58
C ASP A 81 -1.47 -10.83 -2.51
N ILE A 82 -1.65 -9.78 -1.70
CA ILE A 82 -0.79 -9.52 -0.53
C ILE A 82 -0.87 -10.70 0.45
N ALA A 83 -2.08 -11.15 0.78
CA ALA A 83 -2.28 -12.27 1.70
C ALA A 83 -1.69 -13.59 1.16
N ILE A 84 -1.89 -13.88 -0.13
CA ILE A 84 -1.30 -15.05 -0.81
C ILE A 84 0.23 -14.98 -0.73
N HIS A 85 0.81 -13.82 -1.01
CA HIS A 85 2.25 -13.61 -0.96
C HIS A 85 2.82 -13.87 0.44
N ILE A 86 2.17 -13.34 1.49
CA ILE A 86 2.54 -13.59 2.88
C ILE A 86 2.38 -15.08 3.23
N CYS A 87 1.27 -15.72 2.81
CA CYS A 87 1.05 -17.14 3.05
C CYS A 87 2.12 -18.02 2.40
N LYS A 88 2.56 -17.71 1.17
CA LYS A 88 3.66 -18.41 0.50
C LYS A 88 4.96 -18.29 1.29
N HIS A 89 5.29 -17.09 1.78
CA HIS A 89 6.48 -16.86 2.60
C HIS A 89 6.49 -17.73 3.88
N TYR A 90 5.34 -17.83 4.58
CA TYR A 90 5.22 -18.64 5.80
C TYR A 90 4.79 -20.10 5.54
N LYS A 91 4.74 -20.56 4.26
CA LYS A 91 4.31 -21.91 3.86
C LYS A 91 2.94 -22.30 4.44
N LYS A 92 1.97 -21.38 4.39
CA LYS A 92 0.60 -21.56 4.85
C LYS A 92 -0.38 -21.64 3.69
N LYS A 93 -1.50 -22.38 3.89
CA LYS A 93 -2.63 -22.36 2.95
C LYS A 93 -3.63 -21.29 3.37
N VAL A 94 -4.24 -20.62 2.40
CA VAL A 94 -5.25 -19.58 2.64
C VAL A 94 -6.56 -19.91 1.94
N GLU A 95 -7.65 -19.62 2.63
CA GLU A 95 -9.01 -19.61 2.11
C GLU A 95 -9.58 -18.19 2.30
N PHE A 96 -10.36 -17.70 1.32
CA PHE A 96 -10.96 -16.38 1.41
C PHE A 96 -12.48 -16.50 1.51
N LYS A 97 -13.08 -15.67 2.38
CA LYS A 97 -14.54 -15.49 2.50
C LYS A 97 -14.85 -13.98 2.46
N ASP A 98 -15.66 -13.57 1.51
CA ASP A 98 -16.00 -12.17 1.31
C ASP A 98 -17.51 -11.98 1.49
N ASN A 99 -17.91 -11.18 2.48
CA ASN A 99 -19.29 -10.87 2.80
C ASN A 99 -19.67 -9.42 2.43
N ILE A 100 -18.70 -8.64 1.93
CA ILE A 100 -18.89 -7.22 1.60
C ILE A 100 -18.55 -6.96 0.13
N LYS A 101 -19.17 -5.91 -0.41
CA LYS A 101 -18.96 -5.49 -1.81
C LYS A 101 -17.51 -5.11 -2.07
N LYS A 102 -17.01 -5.55 -3.21
CA LYS A 102 -15.67 -5.18 -3.72
C LYS A 102 -15.53 -3.66 -3.85
N THR A 103 -14.39 -3.12 -3.40
CA THR A 103 -14.07 -1.71 -3.55
C THR A 103 -12.75 -1.50 -4.29
N TYR A 104 -12.66 -0.36 -4.98
CA TYR A 104 -11.50 0.03 -5.77
C TYR A 104 -11.08 1.44 -5.38
N LEU A 105 -10.00 1.57 -4.62
CA LEU A 105 -9.45 2.84 -4.17
C LEU A 105 -8.01 2.98 -4.66
N VAL A 106 -7.85 3.56 -5.85
CA VAL A 106 -6.58 3.79 -6.51
C VAL A 106 -6.48 5.26 -6.92
N ALA A 107 -5.34 5.87 -6.64
CA ALA A 107 -5.13 7.29 -6.92
C ALA A 107 -4.96 7.57 -8.40
N ASN A 108 -5.55 8.67 -8.88
CA ASN A 108 -5.04 9.36 -10.07
C ASN A 108 -3.77 10.12 -9.70
N ILE A 109 -2.68 9.85 -10.40
CA ILE A 109 -1.36 10.44 -10.16
C ILE A 109 -0.83 11.26 -11.35
N ASP A 110 -1.67 11.67 -12.29
CA ASP A 110 -1.23 12.40 -13.48
C ASP A 110 -0.52 13.69 -13.13
N LYS A 111 -1.01 14.40 -12.10
CA LYS A 111 -0.33 15.61 -11.59
C LYS A 111 1.04 15.27 -11.00
N LEU A 112 1.17 14.18 -10.25
CA LEU A 112 2.43 13.75 -9.66
C LEU A 112 3.43 13.33 -10.76
N LYS A 113 3.01 12.60 -11.79
CA LYS A 113 3.86 12.17 -12.90
C LYS A 113 4.50 13.33 -13.67
N LYS A 114 3.81 14.46 -13.78
CA LYS A 114 4.35 15.68 -14.42
C LYS A 114 5.51 16.28 -13.63
N ILE A 115 5.50 16.12 -12.31
CA ILE A 115 6.47 16.74 -11.38
C ILE A 115 7.58 15.76 -11.01
N TYR A 116 7.21 14.52 -10.72
CA TYR A 116 8.10 13.46 -10.22
C TYR A 116 8.19 12.32 -11.24
N LYS A 117 9.23 12.33 -12.06
CA LYS A 117 9.42 11.39 -13.19
C LYS A 117 10.06 10.05 -12.80
N LYS A 118 10.36 9.81 -11.52
CA LYS A 118 10.98 8.55 -11.08
C LYS A 118 9.95 7.44 -10.96
N ASN A 119 10.36 6.21 -11.29
CA ASN A 119 9.51 5.03 -11.13
C ASN A 119 9.24 4.75 -9.64
N LEU A 120 7.97 4.72 -9.26
CA LEU A 120 7.50 4.46 -7.89
C LEU A 120 7.06 3.00 -7.67
N VAL A 121 7.12 2.16 -8.69
CA VAL A 121 6.69 0.77 -8.58
C VAL A 121 7.77 -0.04 -7.87
N LYS A 122 7.53 -0.41 -6.62
CA LYS A 122 8.34 -1.35 -5.84
C LYS A 122 7.68 -2.71 -5.80
N SER A 123 8.47 -3.78 -5.71
CA SER A 123 7.93 -5.12 -5.46
C SER A 123 7.27 -5.17 -4.08
N LEU A 124 6.22 -5.98 -3.91
CA LEU A 124 5.56 -6.18 -2.62
C LEU A 124 6.53 -6.68 -1.56
N ASP A 125 7.48 -7.55 -1.92
CA ASP A 125 8.52 -8.04 -1.00
C ASP A 125 9.26 -6.91 -0.29
N LYS A 126 9.74 -5.93 -1.04
CA LYS A 126 10.51 -4.80 -0.47
C LYS A 126 9.68 -3.85 0.40
N MET A 127 8.35 -3.95 0.35
CA MET A 127 7.48 -3.16 1.20
C MET A 127 7.03 -3.93 2.44
N ILE A 128 6.92 -5.27 2.35
CA ILE A 128 6.34 -6.12 3.39
C ILE A 128 7.42 -6.75 4.27
N PHE A 129 8.52 -7.18 3.69
CA PHE A 129 9.67 -7.83 4.31
C PHE A 129 10.94 -6.99 4.13
#